data_f0e96c7e28fd2c175d2728a4ea85fbaa
#
_entry.id   f0e96c7e28fd2c175d2728a4ea85fbaa
#
_cell.length_a   1.000
_cell.length_b   1.000
_cell.length_c   1.000
_cell.angle_alpha   90.00
_cell.angle_beta   90.00
_cell.angle_gamma   90.00
#
_symmetry.space_group_name_H-M   'P 1'
#
loop_
_entity.id
_entity.type
_entity.pdbx_description
1 polymer ?
#
loop_
_entity_poly.entity_id
_entity_poly.type
_entity_poly.pdbx_seq_one_letter_code
_entity_poly.pdbx_strand_id
1 'polypeptide(L)'
;MEPKQKTSRFRMLVEDLLPALGTQEGKIARWMLEHEKELVDTPIKDIAINCGVSQPSVVRFCKKLGCNGIKDLKILVDGMRSDTENSIPCTFDDSDKDIYQKVFASSIESLEKSFSYVTWDEVSILSKSIINASTISVFGMGGSSLAARHLSEELLRLGLKSMCFTDPYSISSSASTYTNDDLLVFISRQGETIELVNKAQKAKNTGANIALITTNDNSTLFSLSDFALLVSENQYLFDDRNSFSRLGELALIESIYIMCAKKIGEKNPSFRENYFGLTNYKKEKY
;
A
#
# COMPACT_ATOMS: atom_id res chain seq x y z
N MET A 1 -2.41 13.00 28.11
CA MET A 1 -2.11 11.74 27.44
C MET A 1 -1.20 12.09 26.27
N GLU A 2 0.05 11.72 26.36
CA GLU A 2 1.01 11.92 25.28
C GLU A 2 0.55 11.13 24.04
N PRO A 3 0.65 11.66 22.81
CA PRO A 3 0.32 10.93 21.61
C PRO A 3 1.27 9.73 21.51
N LYS A 4 0.73 8.51 21.47
CA LYS A 4 1.50 7.30 21.19
C LYS A 4 2.21 7.53 19.86
N GLN A 5 3.54 7.65 19.91
CA GLN A 5 4.41 7.69 18.73
C GLN A 5 4.11 6.44 17.91
N LYS A 6 3.63 6.62 16.69
CA LYS A 6 3.33 5.53 15.78
C LYS A 6 4.62 4.81 15.42
N THR A 7 4.59 3.53 15.57
CA THR A 7 5.70 2.63 15.27
C THR A 7 5.81 2.49 13.75
N SER A 8 6.96 2.80 13.16
CA SER A 8 7.21 2.58 11.73
C SER A 8 7.10 1.08 11.39
N ARG A 9 6.80 0.75 10.11
CA ARG A 9 6.75 -0.66 9.65
C ARG A 9 8.05 -1.39 9.94
N PHE A 10 9.19 -0.73 9.71
CA PHE A 10 10.50 -1.25 10.07
C PHE A 10 10.57 -1.59 11.56
N ARG A 11 10.13 -0.68 12.42
CA ARG A 11 10.13 -0.85 13.88
C ARG A 11 9.26 -2.04 14.29
N MET A 12 8.04 -2.16 13.75
CA MET A 12 7.15 -3.30 14.03
C MET A 12 7.80 -4.62 13.65
N LEU A 13 8.37 -4.73 12.44
CA LEU A 13 9.04 -5.95 11.98
C LEU A 13 10.24 -6.34 12.85
N VAL A 14 11.02 -5.36 13.28
CA VAL A 14 12.17 -5.61 14.16
C VAL A 14 11.73 -6.00 15.57
N GLU A 15 10.73 -5.33 16.13
CA GLU A 15 10.19 -5.61 17.46
C GLU A 15 9.55 -6.99 17.53
N ASP A 16 8.83 -7.42 16.50
CA ASP A 16 8.23 -8.77 16.40
C ASP A 16 9.29 -9.88 16.36
N LEU A 17 10.43 -9.61 15.72
CA LEU A 17 11.52 -10.58 15.64
C LEU A 17 12.42 -10.58 16.87
N LEU A 18 12.48 -9.51 17.65
CA LEU A 18 13.39 -9.33 18.79
C LEU A 18 13.42 -10.56 19.75
N PRO A 19 12.28 -11.17 20.12
CA PRO A 19 12.27 -12.31 21.05
C PRO A 19 12.95 -13.58 20.49
N ALA A 20 13.03 -13.69 19.14
CA ALA A 20 13.60 -14.85 18.44
C ALA A 20 15.04 -14.65 17.96
N LEU A 21 15.64 -13.46 18.21
CA LEU A 21 16.97 -13.13 17.73
C LEU A 21 18.08 -13.63 18.66
N GLY A 22 19.14 -14.15 18.05
CA GLY A 22 20.38 -14.45 18.76
C GLY A 22 21.14 -13.20 19.20
N THR A 23 22.16 -13.35 20.04
CA THR A 23 22.89 -12.25 20.68
C THR A 23 23.45 -11.24 19.67
N GLN A 24 24.00 -11.66 18.54
CA GLN A 24 24.56 -10.76 17.51
C GLN A 24 23.46 -10.03 16.76
N GLU A 25 22.39 -10.72 16.38
CA GLU A 25 21.27 -10.15 15.67
C GLU A 25 20.49 -9.17 16.56
N GLY A 26 20.34 -9.49 17.84
CA GLY A 26 19.74 -8.59 18.82
C GLY A 26 20.52 -7.28 19.02
N LYS A 27 21.86 -7.29 18.85
CA LYS A 27 22.67 -6.05 18.86
C LYS A 27 22.37 -5.19 17.62
N ILE A 28 22.29 -5.83 16.45
CA ILE A 28 21.97 -5.15 15.19
C ILE A 28 20.58 -4.54 15.29
N ALA A 29 19.58 -5.32 15.72
CA ALA A 29 18.20 -4.89 15.86
C ALA A 29 18.06 -3.67 16.76
N ARG A 30 18.64 -3.71 17.96
CA ARG A 30 18.56 -2.59 18.92
C ARG A 30 19.24 -1.34 18.39
N TRP A 31 20.45 -1.47 17.83
CA TRP A 31 21.15 -0.33 17.27
C TRP A 31 20.34 0.32 16.13
N MET A 32 19.76 -0.48 15.25
CA MET A 32 18.95 0.02 14.15
C MET A 32 17.65 0.71 14.64
N LEU A 33 17.03 0.22 15.70
CA LEU A 33 15.87 0.86 16.31
C LEU A 33 16.19 2.19 16.98
N GLU A 34 17.38 2.29 17.59
CA GLU A 34 17.84 3.51 18.25
C GLU A 34 18.30 4.59 17.26
N HIS A 35 18.79 4.17 16.07
CA HIS A 35 19.37 5.04 15.05
C HIS A 35 18.58 5.02 13.74
N GLU A 36 17.26 4.80 13.82
CA GLU A 36 16.39 4.62 12.65
C GLU A 36 16.51 5.76 11.64
N LYS A 37 16.61 7.02 12.12
CA LYS A 37 16.73 8.21 11.26
C LYS A 37 18.07 8.31 10.53
N GLU A 38 19.13 7.78 11.12
CA GLU A 38 20.50 7.85 10.60
C GLU A 38 20.84 6.63 9.75
N LEU A 39 20.06 5.55 9.91
CA LEU A 39 20.31 4.25 9.29
C LEU A 39 20.33 4.34 7.77
N VAL A 40 19.48 5.18 7.18
CA VAL A 40 19.39 5.39 5.73
C VAL A 40 20.70 5.85 5.13
N ASP A 41 21.37 6.80 5.78
CA ASP A 41 22.62 7.39 5.29
C ASP A 41 23.87 6.63 5.76
N THR A 42 23.73 5.72 6.74
CA THR A 42 24.87 5.03 7.34
C THR A 42 25.38 3.88 6.47
N PRO A 43 26.67 3.87 6.02
CA PRO A 43 27.24 2.75 5.27
C PRO A 43 27.21 1.44 6.07
N ILE A 44 27.04 0.30 5.36
CA ILE A 44 26.99 -1.03 5.99
C ILE A 44 28.24 -1.32 6.84
N LYS A 45 29.38 -0.79 6.45
CA LYS A 45 30.64 -0.91 7.19
C LYS A 45 30.52 -0.27 8.57
N ASP A 46 29.94 0.91 8.63
CA ASP A 46 29.80 1.66 9.88
C ASP A 46 28.71 1.06 10.77
N ILE A 47 27.62 0.56 10.20
CA ILE A 47 26.62 -0.24 10.92
C ILE A 47 27.27 -1.46 11.58
N ALA A 48 28.09 -2.19 10.84
CA ALA A 48 28.78 -3.37 11.36
C ALA A 48 29.74 -3.01 12.51
N ILE A 49 30.48 -1.91 12.37
CA ILE A 49 31.39 -1.40 13.40
C ILE A 49 30.60 -1.01 14.67
N ASN A 50 29.55 -0.22 14.52
CA ASN A 50 28.74 0.27 15.63
C ASN A 50 28.05 -0.86 16.39
N CYS A 51 27.64 -1.91 15.69
CA CYS A 51 27.03 -3.11 16.31
C CYS A 51 28.08 -4.11 16.86
N GLY A 52 29.37 -3.95 16.56
CA GLY A 52 30.42 -4.89 16.91
C GLY A 52 30.26 -6.26 16.24
N VAL A 53 29.83 -6.28 14.94
CA VAL A 53 29.58 -7.48 14.15
C VAL A 53 30.24 -7.40 12.77
N SER A 54 30.24 -8.51 12.01
CA SER A 54 30.71 -8.50 10.63
C SER A 54 29.65 -7.96 9.66
N GLN A 55 30.06 -7.37 8.51
CA GLN A 55 29.13 -6.94 7.47
C GLN A 55 28.22 -8.09 6.95
N PRO A 56 28.72 -9.33 6.75
CA PRO A 56 27.84 -10.47 6.42
C PRO A 56 26.77 -10.75 7.48
N SER A 57 27.03 -10.44 8.76
CA SER A 57 26.03 -10.59 9.81
C SER A 57 24.90 -9.57 9.68
N VAL A 58 25.22 -8.34 9.28
CA VAL A 58 24.21 -7.30 8.97
C VAL A 58 23.38 -7.73 7.76
N VAL A 59 23.99 -8.25 6.70
CA VAL A 59 23.25 -8.75 5.51
C VAL A 59 22.34 -9.90 5.88
N ARG A 60 22.77 -10.84 6.72
CA ARG A 60 21.91 -11.94 7.19
C ARG A 60 20.73 -11.44 7.99
N PHE A 61 20.94 -10.44 8.83
CA PHE A 61 19.87 -9.80 9.58
C PHE A 61 18.85 -9.13 8.64
N CYS A 62 19.28 -8.38 7.61
CA CYS A 62 18.40 -7.83 6.58
C CYS A 62 17.53 -8.92 5.92
N LYS A 63 18.13 -10.08 5.60
CA LYS A 63 17.39 -11.21 5.01
C LYS A 63 16.32 -11.78 5.96
N LYS A 64 16.57 -11.80 7.26
CA LYS A 64 15.55 -12.21 8.26
C LYS A 64 14.37 -11.24 8.32
N LEU A 65 14.60 -9.95 8.06
CA LEU A 65 13.55 -8.93 7.93
C LEU A 65 12.82 -8.98 6.58
N GLY A 66 13.14 -9.96 5.71
CA GLY A 66 12.54 -10.08 4.37
C GLY A 66 13.18 -9.19 3.31
N CYS A 67 14.30 -8.51 3.64
CA CYS A 67 15.07 -7.67 2.70
C CYS A 67 16.15 -8.47 2.00
N ASN A 68 16.40 -8.25 0.70
CA ASN A 68 17.51 -8.92 -0.02
C ASN A 68 18.90 -8.49 0.46
N GLY A 69 18.98 -7.32 1.12
CA GLY A 69 20.22 -6.77 1.68
C GLY A 69 20.02 -5.41 2.29
N ILE A 70 21.15 -4.72 2.60
CA ILE A 70 21.13 -3.41 3.27
C ILE A 70 20.43 -2.31 2.44
N LYS A 71 20.46 -2.40 1.12
CA LYS A 71 19.78 -1.41 0.27
C LYS A 71 18.26 -1.52 0.45
N ASP A 72 17.72 -2.72 0.40
CA ASP A 72 16.29 -2.96 0.60
C ASP A 72 15.86 -2.59 2.02
N LEU A 73 16.72 -2.88 3.02
CA LEU A 73 16.46 -2.46 4.39
C LEU A 73 16.40 -0.94 4.52
N LYS A 74 17.30 -0.22 3.87
CA LYS A 74 17.31 1.25 3.88
C LYS A 74 16.04 1.81 3.24
N ILE A 75 15.56 1.21 2.17
CA ILE A 75 14.26 1.53 1.56
C ILE A 75 13.11 1.28 2.55
N LEU A 76 13.14 0.16 3.27
CA LEU A 76 12.14 -0.15 4.29
C LEU A 76 12.15 0.84 5.46
N VAL A 77 13.33 1.32 5.87
CA VAL A 77 13.53 2.29 6.97
C VAL A 77 13.21 3.71 6.51
N ASP A 78 13.63 4.05 5.30
CA ASP A 78 13.41 5.38 4.72
C ASP A 78 11.92 5.62 4.44
N GLY A 79 11.15 4.55 4.54
CA GLY A 79 9.71 4.43 4.39
C GLY A 79 8.97 5.72 4.17
N MET A 80 9.34 6.50 3.14
CA MET A 80 8.76 7.78 2.69
C MET A 80 9.49 9.09 3.04
N ARG A 81 10.80 9.10 3.14
CA ARG A 81 11.47 10.29 2.65
C ARG A 81 11.29 10.28 1.14
N SER A 82 10.36 11.11 0.69
CA SER A 82 10.03 11.37 -0.72
C SER A 82 11.04 10.74 -1.69
N ASP A 83 10.66 9.64 -2.32
CA ASP A 83 11.38 8.96 -3.40
C ASP A 83 11.60 9.82 -4.66
N THR A 84 11.53 11.13 -4.50
CA THR A 84 11.79 12.12 -5.55
C THR A 84 13.27 12.22 -5.94
N GLU A 85 14.19 11.57 -5.22
CA GLU A 85 15.64 11.75 -5.51
C GLU A 85 16.17 10.88 -6.65
N ASN A 86 15.48 9.84 -7.10
CA ASN A 86 15.95 8.97 -8.19
C ASN A 86 15.14 9.06 -9.49
N SER A 87 13.92 9.54 -9.48
CA SER A 87 13.20 9.80 -10.72
C SER A 87 13.60 11.18 -11.25
N ILE A 88 14.28 11.21 -12.37
CA ILE A 88 14.59 12.47 -13.05
C ILE A 88 13.27 13.02 -13.62
N PRO A 89 12.71 14.08 -13.02
CA PRO A 89 11.42 14.60 -13.49
C PRO A 89 11.55 15.13 -14.92
N CYS A 90 10.44 15.12 -15.64
CA CYS A 90 10.38 15.76 -16.94
C CYS A 90 10.51 17.28 -16.79
N THR A 91 11.24 17.91 -17.70
CA THR A 91 11.45 19.36 -17.75
C THR A 91 10.93 19.92 -19.08
N PHE A 92 10.71 21.22 -19.15
CA PHE A 92 10.29 21.88 -20.41
C PHE A 92 11.38 21.86 -21.50
N ASP A 93 12.63 21.57 -21.13
CA ASP A 93 13.75 21.48 -22.07
C ASP A 93 13.93 20.05 -22.61
N ASP A 94 13.18 19.06 -22.08
CA ASP A 94 13.23 17.70 -22.57
C ASP A 94 12.59 17.57 -23.95
N SER A 95 13.19 16.76 -24.82
CA SER A 95 12.54 16.37 -26.07
C SER A 95 11.34 15.44 -25.81
N ASP A 96 10.40 15.35 -26.74
CA ASP A 96 9.26 14.42 -26.66
C ASP A 96 9.72 12.97 -26.40
N LYS A 97 10.85 12.59 -26.98
CA LYS A 97 11.47 11.27 -26.78
C LYS A 97 11.94 11.10 -25.33
N ASP A 98 12.58 12.10 -24.76
CA ASP A 98 13.07 12.04 -23.38
C ASP A 98 11.89 11.99 -22.41
N ILE A 99 10.85 12.81 -22.63
CA ILE A 99 9.61 12.77 -21.83
C ILE A 99 9.00 11.36 -21.87
N TYR A 100 8.83 10.79 -23.06
CA TYR A 100 8.30 9.43 -23.20
C TYR A 100 9.11 8.41 -22.40
N GLN A 101 10.43 8.43 -22.53
CA GLN A 101 11.32 7.50 -21.85
C GLN A 101 11.30 7.70 -20.32
N LYS A 102 11.32 8.94 -19.84
CA LYS A 102 11.27 9.27 -18.41
C LYS A 102 9.96 8.82 -17.76
N VAL A 103 8.82 9.04 -18.41
CA VAL A 103 7.51 8.62 -17.92
C VAL A 103 7.44 7.10 -17.78
N PHE A 104 7.88 6.35 -18.78
CA PHE A 104 7.89 4.87 -18.70
C PHE A 104 8.86 4.36 -17.64
N ALA A 105 10.08 4.90 -17.58
CA ALA A 105 11.07 4.52 -16.57
C ALA A 105 10.55 4.77 -15.14
N SER A 106 9.99 5.95 -14.90
CA SER A 106 9.38 6.31 -13.62
C SER A 106 8.19 5.43 -13.26
N SER A 107 7.38 5.03 -14.25
CA SER A 107 6.25 4.13 -14.06
C SER A 107 6.71 2.72 -13.65
N ILE A 108 7.73 2.18 -14.30
CA ILE A 108 8.31 0.88 -13.96
C ILE A 108 8.89 0.91 -12.54
N GLU A 109 9.65 1.94 -12.21
CA GLU A 109 10.21 2.13 -10.88
C GLU A 109 9.12 2.20 -9.79
N SER A 110 8.03 2.94 -10.05
CA SER A 110 6.88 3.01 -9.13
C SER A 110 6.23 1.66 -8.89
N LEU A 111 6.13 0.81 -9.93
CA LEU A 111 5.64 -0.57 -9.81
C LEU A 111 6.58 -1.45 -8.98
N GLU A 112 7.88 -1.42 -9.28
CA GLU A 112 8.89 -2.20 -8.56
C GLU A 112 8.93 -1.83 -7.06
N LYS A 113 8.89 -0.54 -6.75
CA LYS A 113 8.83 -0.05 -5.38
C LYS A 113 7.53 -0.46 -4.69
N SER A 114 6.38 -0.31 -5.34
CA SER A 114 5.10 -0.74 -4.77
C SER A 114 5.09 -2.24 -4.46
N PHE A 115 5.65 -3.05 -5.35
CA PHE A 115 5.82 -4.49 -5.12
C PHE A 115 6.69 -4.80 -3.89
N SER A 116 7.70 -3.97 -3.60
CA SER A 116 8.57 -4.15 -2.43
C SER A 116 7.93 -3.70 -1.11
N TYR A 117 6.95 -2.80 -1.16
CA TYR A 117 6.30 -2.23 0.03
C TYR A 117 5.18 -3.11 0.57
N VAL A 118 4.53 -3.89 -0.28
CA VAL A 118 3.37 -4.71 0.09
C VAL A 118 3.72 -6.18 0.03
N THR A 119 3.44 -6.90 1.11
CA THR A 119 3.59 -8.36 1.14
C THR A 119 2.33 -9.04 0.62
N TRP A 120 2.49 -10.24 0.07
CA TRP A 120 1.35 -11.06 -0.35
C TRP A 120 0.39 -11.39 0.81
N ASP A 121 0.90 -11.50 2.04
CA ASP A 121 0.11 -11.75 3.24
C ASP A 121 -0.84 -10.59 3.55
N GLU A 122 -0.37 -9.34 3.48
CA GLU A 122 -1.19 -8.14 3.68
C GLU A 122 -2.33 -8.07 2.66
N VAL A 123 -2.03 -8.33 1.38
CA VAL A 123 -3.05 -8.38 0.32
C VAL A 123 -4.02 -9.53 0.57
N SER A 124 -3.54 -10.68 1.05
CA SER A 124 -4.38 -11.83 1.38
C SER A 124 -5.32 -11.55 2.56
N ILE A 125 -4.85 -10.83 3.59
CA ILE A 125 -5.66 -10.41 4.73
C ILE A 125 -6.76 -9.46 4.26
N LEU A 126 -6.42 -8.42 3.50
CA LEU A 126 -7.42 -7.49 2.96
C LEU A 126 -8.42 -8.20 2.04
N SER A 127 -7.98 -9.12 1.17
CA SER A 127 -8.87 -9.90 0.31
C SER A 127 -9.85 -10.76 1.11
N LYS A 128 -9.44 -11.33 2.25
CA LYS A 128 -10.34 -12.05 3.16
C LYS A 128 -11.36 -11.11 3.80
N SER A 129 -10.95 -9.93 4.24
CA SER A 129 -11.85 -8.92 4.82
C SER A 129 -12.89 -8.46 3.79
N ILE A 130 -12.49 -8.22 2.54
CA ILE A 130 -13.37 -7.87 1.43
C ILE A 130 -14.43 -8.95 1.20
N ILE A 131 -14.04 -10.23 1.13
CA ILE A 131 -14.99 -11.35 0.84
C ILE A 131 -15.98 -11.54 1.99
N ASN A 132 -15.58 -11.29 3.21
CA ASN A 132 -16.39 -11.51 4.40
C ASN A 132 -17.27 -10.29 4.76
N ALA A 133 -17.04 -9.13 4.15
CA ALA A 133 -17.82 -7.93 4.43
C ALA A 133 -19.25 -8.04 3.90
N SER A 134 -20.22 -7.56 4.68
CA SER A 134 -21.63 -7.46 4.27
C SER A 134 -21.83 -6.44 3.17
N THR A 135 -21.17 -5.29 3.28
CA THR A 135 -21.07 -4.26 2.25
C THR A 135 -19.67 -3.67 2.18
N ILE A 136 -19.28 -3.20 1.01
CA ILE A 136 -17.98 -2.60 0.77
C ILE A 136 -18.22 -1.19 0.21
N SER A 137 -17.74 -0.18 0.93
CA SER A 137 -17.78 1.21 0.47
C SER A 137 -16.39 1.68 0.11
N VAL A 138 -16.16 2.01 -1.16
CA VAL A 138 -14.86 2.45 -1.67
C VAL A 138 -14.86 3.95 -1.85
N PHE A 139 -13.88 4.63 -1.29
CA PHE A 139 -13.75 6.08 -1.26
C PHE A 139 -12.46 6.53 -1.91
N GLY A 140 -12.52 7.52 -2.81
CA GLY A 140 -11.35 8.13 -3.41
C GLY A 140 -11.71 9.42 -4.13
N MET A 141 -10.90 10.48 -3.97
CA MET A 141 -11.15 11.78 -4.59
C MET A 141 -10.07 12.17 -5.59
N GLY A 142 -10.39 13.06 -6.51
CA GLY A 142 -9.46 13.55 -7.52
C GLY A 142 -8.86 12.40 -8.33
N GLY A 143 -7.54 12.33 -8.40
CA GLY A 143 -6.84 11.27 -9.14
C GLY A 143 -7.05 9.86 -8.57
N SER A 144 -7.21 9.70 -7.27
CA SER A 144 -7.48 8.40 -6.64
C SER A 144 -8.92 7.89 -6.90
N SER A 145 -9.81 8.74 -7.45
CA SER A 145 -11.14 8.30 -7.86
C SER A 145 -11.12 7.24 -8.97
N LEU A 146 -10.10 7.25 -9.82
CA LEU A 146 -9.92 6.24 -10.86
C LEU A 146 -9.71 4.85 -10.23
N ALA A 147 -8.79 4.75 -9.31
CA ALA A 147 -8.48 3.51 -8.60
C ALA A 147 -9.67 3.03 -7.74
N ALA A 148 -10.38 3.97 -7.08
CA ALA A 148 -11.56 3.65 -6.29
C ALA A 148 -12.70 3.07 -7.14
N ARG A 149 -12.98 3.67 -8.31
CA ARG A 149 -13.97 3.14 -9.26
C ARG A 149 -13.57 1.77 -9.77
N HIS A 150 -12.31 1.62 -10.18
CA HIS A 150 -11.81 0.35 -10.69
C HIS A 150 -11.95 -0.77 -9.66
N LEU A 151 -11.51 -0.55 -8.41
CA LEU A 151 -11.69 -1.55 -7.35
C LEU A 151 -13.17 -1.90 -7.14
N SER A 152 -14.03 -0.91 -7.04
CA SER A 152 -15.47 -1.15 -6.81
C SER A 152 -16.13 -1.95 -7.96
N GLU A 153 -15.80 -1.64 -9.21
CA GLU A 153 -16.29 -2.34 -10.39
C GLU A 153 -15.81 -3.81 -10.43
N GLU A 154 -14.53 -4.04 -10.12
CA GLU A 154 -13.98 -5.40 -10.07
C GLU A 154 -14.64 -6.23 -8.95
N LEU A 155 -14.92 -5.64 -7.79
CA LEU A 155 -15.62 -6.31 -6.71
C LEU A 155 -17.09 -6.62 -7.08
N LEU A 156 -17.77 -5.71 -7.78
CA LEU A 156 -19.12 -5.97 -8.33
C LEU A 156 -19.14 -7.14 -9.30
N ARG A 157 -18.13 -7.31 -10.15
CA ARG A 157 -18.00 -8.47 -11.06
C ARG A 157 -17.89 -9.80 -10.32
N LEU A 158 -17.36 -9.78 -9.10
CA LEU A 158 -17.32 -10.97 -8.22
C LEU A 158 -18.64 -11.23 -7.48
N GLY A 159 -19.67 -10.40 -7.69
CA GLY A 159 -20.96 -10.49 -7.00
C GLY A 159 -20.94 -9.93 -5.58
N LEU A 160 -19.88 -9.18 -5.21
CA LEU A 160 -19.78 -8.53 -3.91
C LEU A 160 -20.57 -7.20 -3.92
N LYS A 161 -21.16 -6.83 -2.77
CA LYS A 161 -21.92 -5.59 -2.64
C LYS A 161 -20.96 -4.40 -2.45
N SER A 162 -20.49 -3.85 -3.55
CA SER A 162 -19.55 -2.72 -3.55
C SER A 162 -20.22 -1.45 -4.06
N MET A 163 -19.89 -0.31 -3.42
CA MET A 163 -20.34 1.03 -3.81
C MET A 163 -19.12 1.97 -3.82
N CYS A 164 -19.06 2.88 -4.79
CA CYS A 164 -17.97 3.84 -4.93
C CYS A 164 -18.43 5.27 -4.72
N PHE A 165 -17.67 6.05 -3.93
CA PHE A 165 -17.93 7.43 -3.57
C PHE A 165 -16.71 8.29 -3.91
N THR A 166 -16.84 9.23 -4.86
CA THR A 166 -15.70 9.93 -5.44
C THR A 166 -15.79 11.46 -5.42
N ASP A 167 -16.85 12.01 -4.90
CA ASP A 167 -17.07 13.44 -4.77
C ASP A 167 -17.52 13.82 -3.34
N PRO A 168 -17.31 15.08 -2.90
CA PRO A 168 -17.61 15.50 -1.52
C PRO A 168 -19.04 15.25 -1.09
N TYR A 169 -20.00 15.43 -1.99
CA TYR A 169 -21.42 15.24 -1.68
C TYR A 169 -21.76 13.78 -1.45
N SER A 170 -21.36 12.90 -2.38
CA SER A 170 -21.59 11.45 -2.27
C SER A 170 -20.89 10.86 -1.04
N ILE A 171 -19.65 11.30 -0.74
CA ILE A 171 -18.91 10.89 0.46
C ILE A 171 -19.65 11.33 1.73
N SER A 172 -20.09 12.57 1.79
CA SER A 172 -20.81 13.10 2.97
C SER A 172 -22.15 12.41 3.18
N SER A 173 -22.91 12.19 2.10
CA SER A 173 -24.24 11.56 2.11
C SER A 173 -24.23 10.04 2.16
N SER A 174 -23.08 9.38 1.92
CA SER A 174 -22.99 7.93 2.08
C SER A 174 -23.39 7.51 3.50
N ALA A 175 -23.86 6.25 3.64
CA ALA A 175 -24.43 5.75 4.90
C ALA A 175 -23.61 6.18 6.13
N SER A 176 -24.31 6.59 7.18
CA SER A 176 -23.72 6.92 8.49
C SER A 176 -23.85 5.77 9.49
N THR A 177 -24.53 4.71 9.11
CA THR A 177 -24.87 3.55 9.95
C THR A 177 -24.11 2.31 9.50
N TYR A 178 -22.77 2.42 9.40
CA TYR A 178 -21.90 1.26 9.20
C TYR A 178 -21.82 0.42 10.48
N THR A 179 -21.55 -0.86 10.31
CA THR A 179 -21.39 -1.82 11.39
C THR A 179 -20.03 -2.51 11.29
N ASN A 180 -19.69 -3.35 12.25
CA ASN A 180 -18.48 -4.19 12.22
C ASN A 180 -18.47 -5.22 11.07
N ASP A 181 -19.61 -5.46 10.42
CA ASP A 181 -19.71 -6.34 9.25
C ASP A 181 -19.43 -5.61 7.93
N ASP A 182 -19.25 -4.29 7.96
CA ASP A 182 -18.98 -3.47 6.80
C ASP A 182 -17.50 -3.13 6.67
N LEU A 183 -17.03 -3.01 5.42
CA LEU A 183 -15.68 -2.59 5.09
C LEU A 183 -15.68 -1.29 4.31
N LEU A 184 -14.95 -0.31 4.82
CA LEU A 184 -14.68 0.94 4.12
C LEU A 184 -13.26 0.90 3.58
N VAL A 185 -13.09 1.05 2.27
CA VAL A 185 -11.78 1.10 1.61
C VAL A 185 -11.52 2.52 1.15
N PHE A 186 -10.52 3.14 1.71
CA PHE A 186 -10.08 4.48 1.31
C PHE A 186 -8.87 4.35 0.39
N ILE A 187 -8.90 5.07 -0.74
CA ILE A 187 -7.75 5.23 -1.63
C ILE A 187 -7.39 6.71 -1.62
N SER A 188 -6.29 7.04 -0.98
CA SER A 188 -5.88 8.41 -0.79
C SER A 188 -4.37 8.52 -0.71
N ARG A 189 -3.78 9.20 -1.68
CA ARG A 189 -2.34 9.36 -1.80
C ARG A 189 -1.71 9.90 -0.51
N GLN A 190 -2.08 11.09 -0.09
CA GLN A 190 -1.54 11.73 1.11
C GLN A 190 -2.26 11.35 2.40
N GLY A 191 -3.48 10.78 2.30
CA GLY A 191 -4.25 10.39 3.47
C GLY A 191 -4.78 11.53 4.34
N GLU A 192 -4.81 12.78 3.81
CA GLU A 192 -5.18 13.99 4.54
C GLU A 192 -6.41 14.72 3.93
N THR A 193 -7.08 14.12 2.93
CA THR A 193 -8.29 14.71 2.36
C THR A 193 -9.38 14.79 3.41
N ILE A 194 -9.83 16.01 3.72
CA ILE A 194 -10.66 16.28 4.88
C ILE A 194 -12.00 15.52 4.85
N GLU A 195 -12.61 15.37 3.68
CA GLU A 195 -13.87 14.64 3.51
C GLU A 195 -13.70 13.16 3.82
N LEU A 196 -12.57 12.58 3.40
CA LEU A 196 -12.22 11.17 3.65
C LEU A 196 -11.88 10.95 5.12
N VAL A 197 -11.10 11.85 5.73
CA VAL A 197 -10.75 11.80 7.15
C VAL A 197 -12.01 11.87 8.01
N ASN A 198 -12.90 12.83 7.73
CA ASN A 198 -14.16 12.98 8.47
C ASN A 198 -15.05 11.73 8.32
N LYS A 199 -15.09 11.12 7.15
CA LYS A 199 -15.84 9.87 6.92
C LYS A 199 -15.23 8.71 7.70
N ALA A 200 -13.91 8.55 7.67
CA ALA A 200 -13.21 7.49 8.40
C ALA A 200 -13.40 7.61 9.92
N GLN A 201 -13.32 8.83 10.49
CA GLN A 201 -13.58 9.06 11.91
C GLN A 201 -15.00 8.65 12.32
N LYS A 202 -16.01 9.01 11.51
CA LYS A 202 -17.40 8.61 11.76
C LYS A 202 -17.57 7.10 11.69
N ALA A 203 -16.97 6.45 10.68
CA ALA A 203 -17.00 5.00 10.53
C ALA A 203 -16.32 4.28 11.70
N LYS A 204 -15.18 4.78 12.17
CA LYS A 204 -14.47 4.20 13.33
C LYS A 204 -15.35 4.18 14.59
N ASN A 205 -16.16 5.21 14.79
CA ASN A 205 -17.07 5.29 15.94
C ASN A 205 -18.23 4.27 15.86
N THR A 206 -18.53 3.72 14.69
CA THR A 206 -19.56 2.67 14.51
C THR A 206 -18.99 1.26 14.58
N GLY A 207 -17.67 1.12 14.69
CA GLY A 207 -16.98 -0.17 14.72
C GLY A 207 -16.74 -0.78 13.34
N ALA A 208 -17.00 -0.06 12.25
CA ALA A 208 -16.72 -0.56 10.89
C ALA A 208 -15.23 -0.75 10.65
N ASN A 209 -14.89 -1.74 9.83
CA ASN A 209 -13.51 -2.00 9.44
C ASN A 209 -13.05 -0.99 8.37
N ILE A 210 -11.85 -0.47 8.52
CA ILE A 210 -11.28 0.55 7.64
C ILE A 210 -10.01 0.01 7.00
N ALA A 211 -9.99 -0.03 5.67
CA ALA A 211 -8.80 -0.31 4.87
C ALA A 211 -8.33 0.96 4.15
N LEU A 212 -7.04 1.09 3.95
CA LEU A 212 -6.41 2.23 3.27
C LEU A 212 -5.39 1.75 2.25
N ILE A 213 -5.43 2.33 1.05
CA ILE A 213 -4.34 2.28 0.06
C ILE A 213 -3.78 3.70 -0.03
N THR A 214 -2.49 3.86 0.29
CA THR A 214 -1.86 5.19 0.43
C THR A 214 -0.37 5.14 0.09
N THR A 215 0.21 6.31 -0.14
CA THR A 215 1.66 6.48 -0.22
C THR A 215 2.25 7.03 1.10
N ASN A 216 1.41 7.38 2.09
CA ASN A 216 1.82 8.08 3.31
C ASN A 216 1.38 7.33 4.57
N ASP A 217 2.33 6.68 5.25
CA ASP A 217 2.14 5.95 6.50
C ASP A 217 2.06 6.86 7.74
N ASN A 218 2.31 8.16 7.59
CA ASN A 218 2.22 9.16 8.66
C ASN A 218 0.92 9.99 8.60
N SER A 219 -0.06 9.57 7.78
CA SER A 219 -1.28 10.32 7.56
C SER A 219 -2.36 10.07 8.62
N THR A 220 -3.31 11.00 8.68
CA THR A 220 -4.49 10.87 9.54
C THR A 220 -5.32 9.62 9.16
N LEU A 221 -5.55 9.35 7.87
CA LEU A 221 -6.26 8.14 7.44
C LEU A 221 -5.50 6.87 7.82
N PHE A 222 -4.19 6.86 7.74
CA PHE A 222 -3.39 5.72 8.18
C PHE A 222 -3.61 5.44 9.67
N SER A 223 -3.74 6.50 10.49
CA SER A 223 -4.06 6.41 11.93
C SER A 223 -5.38 5.75 12.23
N LEU A 224 -6.35 5.96 11.36
CA LEU A 224 -7.72 5.50 11.53
C LEU A 224 -7.94 4.10 10.94
N SER A 225 -7.06 3.65 10.03
CA SER A 225 -7.21 2.38 9.34
C SER A 225 -6.85 1.18 10.22
N ASP A 226 -7.55 0.08 10.00
CA ASP A 226 -7.26 -1.23 10.59
C ASP A 226 -6.29 -2.01 9.69
N PHE A 227 -6.35 -1.76 8.38
CA PHE A 227 -5.46 -2.33 7.36
C PHE A 227 -4.94 -1.20 6.48
N ALA A 228 -3.64 -1.13 6.24
CA ALA A 228 -3.07 -0.16 5.32
C ALA A 228 -2.07 -0.85 4.38
N LEU A 229 -2.25 -0.62 3.08
CA LEU A 229 -1.35 -1.07 2.03
C LEU A 229 -0.63 0.16 1.45
N LEU A 230 0.69 0.12 1.49
CA LEU A 230 1.53 1.19 1.01
C LEU A 230 1.90 0.97 -0.44
N VAL A 231 1.73 1.99 -1.28
CA VAL A 231 2.17 1.99 -2.67
C VAL A 231 3.15 3.12 -2.88
N SER A 232 4.08 2.93 -3.80
CA SER A 232 4.98 4.01 -4.23
C SER A 232 4.33 4.80 -5.35
N GLU A 233 4.65 6.08 -5.38
CA GLU A 233 4.35 6.96 -6.50
C GLU A 233 5.60 7.69 -6.95
N ASN A 234 5.73 7.93 -8.25
CA ASN A 234 6.76 8.78 -8.79
C ASN A 234 6.12 9.99 -9.48
N GLN A 235 6.69 11.15 -9.25
CA GLN A 235 6.28 12.40 -9.87
C GLN A 235 6.82 12.47 -11.29
N TYR A 236 5.98 12.89 -12.25
CA TYR A 236 6.38 13.01 -13.66
C TYR A 236 6.87 14.42 -14.03
N LEU A 237 6.27 15.46 -13.46
CA LEU A 237 6.57 16.85 -13.80
C LEU A 237 7.23 17.58 -12.61
N PHE A 238 8.10 18.52 -12.95
CA PHE A 238 9.02 19.20 -12.05
C PHE A 238 8.38 19.92 -10.86
N ASP A 239 7.16 20.39 -10.92
CA ASP A 239 6.51 21.08 -9.79
C ASP A 239 4.98 20.88 -9.75
N ASP A 240 4.47 19.91 -10.49
CA ASP A 240 3.05 19.59 -10.47
C ASP A 240 2.76 18.49 -9.43
N ARG A 241 2.25 18.92 -8.29
CA ARG A 241 1.83 18.03 -7.20
C ARG A 241 0.70 17.06 -7.57
N ASN A 242 0.17 17.12 -8.79
CA ASN A 242 -0.94 16.31 -9.27
C ASN A 242 -0.52 15.30 -10.36
N SER A 243 0.71 15.35 -10.85
CA SER A 243 1.21 14.47 -11.91
C SER A 243 2.01 13.31 -11.35
N PHE A 244 1.32 12.23 -10.94
CA PHE A 244 1.92 11.05 -10.34
C PHE A 244 1.50 9.76 -11.05
N SER A 245 2.38 8.75 -11.03
CA SER A 245 2.04 7.40 -11.44
C SER A 245 0.99 6.78 -10.48
N ARG A 246 -0.02 6.14 -11.05
CA ARG A 246 -1.03 5.36 -10.31
C ARG A 246 -0.91 3.87 -10.58
N LEU A 247 0.14 3.46 -11.26
CA LEU A 247 0.29 2.08 -11.70
C LEU A 247 0.45 1.14 -10.51
N GLY A 248 1.11 1.58 -9.43
CA GLY A 248 1.20 0.80 -8.19
C GLY A 248 -0.15 0.53 -7.55
N GLU A 249 -1.03 1.55 -7.47
CA GLU A 249 -2.41 1.40 -6.98
C GLU A 249 -3.20 0.41 -7.83
N LEU A 250 -3.13 0.54 -9.16
CA LEU A 250 -3.86 -0.33 -10.09
C LEU A 250 -3.36 -1.77 -10.04
N ALA A 251 -2.06 -2.00 -10.02
CA ALA A 251 -1.48 -3.34 -9.91
C ALA A 251 -1.87 -4.03 -8.59
N LEU A 252 -1.95 -3.26 -7.50
CA LEU A 252 -2.42 -3.76 -6.21
C LEU A 252 -3.90 -4.14 -6.25
N ILE A 253 -4.74 -3.31 -6.88
CA ILE A 253 -6.18 -3.58 -7.07
C ILE A 253 -6.40 -4.85 -7.86
N GLU A 254 -5.67 -5.04 -8.98
CA GLU A 254 -5.72 -6.29 -9.76
C GLU A 254 -5.33 -7.51 -8.91
N SER A 255 -4.30 -7.36 -8.06
CA SER A 255 -3.88 -8.43 -7.16
C SER A 255 -4.97 -8.78 -6.14
N ILE A 256 -5.61 -7.78 -5.55
CA ILE A 256 -6.74 -7.94 -4.62
C ILE A 256 -7.90 -8.66 -5.34
N TYR A 257 -8.27 -8.19 -6.53
CA TYR A 257 -9.35 -8.78 -7.34
C TYR A 257 -9.12 -10.26 -7.64
N ILE A 258 -7.95 -10.61 -8.18
CA ILE A 258 -7.62 -11.99 -8.51
C ILE A 258 -7.56 -12.89 -7.27
N MET A 259 -7.04 -12.37 -6.15
CA MET A 259 -7.06 -13.12 -4.88
C MET A 259 -8.49 -13.34 -4.34
N CYS A 260 -9.38 -12.35 -4.47
CA CYS A 260 -10.78 -12.50 -4.13
C CYS A 260 -11.47 -13.51 -5.03
N ALA A 261 -11.30 -13.41 -6.35
CA ALA A 261 -11.87 -14.35 -7.33
C ALA A 261 -11.45 -15.80 -7.04
N LYS A 262 -10.15 -16.01 -6.76
CA LYS A 262 -9.63 -17.34 -6.38
C LYS A 262 -10.33 -17.88 -5.14
N LYS A 263 -10.39 -17.09 -4.06
CA LYS A 263 -10.97 -17.50 -2.77
C LYS A 263 -12.48 -17.78 -2.87
N ILE A 264 -13.22 -16.99 -3.66
CA ILE A 264 -14.64 -17.21 -3.93
C ILE A 264 -14.82 -18.49 -4.73
N GLY A 265 -14.02 -18.70 -5.78
CA GLY A 265 -14.07 -19.90 -6.61
C GLY A 265 -13.67 -21.20 -5.89
N GLU A 266 -12.82 -21.13 -4.88
CA GLU A 266 -12.50 -22.28 -4.02
C GLU A 266 -13.68 -22.74 -3.17
N LYS A 267 -14.54 -21.78 -2.75
CA LYS A 267 -15.73 -22.06 -1.92
C LYS A 267 -16.99 -22.33 -2.75
N ASN A 268 -17.04 -21.87 -3.99
CA ASN A 268 -18.23 -21.94 -4.86
C ASN A 268 -17.87 -22.46 -6.25
N PRO A 269 -18.04 -23.78 -6.53
CA PRO A 269 -17.79 -24.35 -7.85
C PRO A 269 -18.63 -23.71 -8.96
N SER A 270 -19.89 -23.38 -8.69
CA SER A 270 -20.77 -22.73 -9.68
C SER A 270 -20.28 -21.35 -10.09
N PHE A 271 -19.62 -20.62 -9.19
CA PHE A 271 -18.97 -19.35 -9.53
C PHE A 271 -17.86 -19.56 -10.57
N ARG A 272 -17.04 -20.61 -10.40
CA ARG A 272 -15.96 -20.91 -11.37
C ARG A 272 -16.53 -21.18 -12.76
N GLU A 273 -17.57 -22.01 -12.86
CA GLU A 273 -18.21 -22.36 -14.13
C GLU A 273 -18.81 -21.14 -14.81
N ASN A 274 -19.55 -20.31 -14.07
CA ASN A 274 -20.18 -19.10 -14.59
C ASN A 274 -19.16 -18.03 -14.98
N TYR A 275 -18.10 -17.84 -14.17
CA TYR A 275 -17.05 -16.86 -14.44
C TYR A 275 -16.27 -17.18 -15.73
N PHE A 276 -15.95 -18.47 -15.95
CA PHE A 276 -15.33 -18.92 -17.19
C PHE A 276 -16.34 -18.98 -18.35
N GLY A 277 -17.61 -19.25 -18.07
CA GLY A 277 -18.69 -19.26 -19.08
C GLY A 277 -18.91 -17.89 -19.73
N LEU A 278 -18.82 -16.80 -18.93
CA LEU A 278 -18.93 -15.43 -19.46
C LEU A 278 -17.75 -15.06 -20.37
N THR A 279 -16.56 -15.61 -20.14
CA THR A 279 -15.39 -15.41 -21.03
C THR A 279 -15.51 -16.22 -22.32
N ASN A 280 -16.19 -17.35 -22.32
CA ASN A 280 -16.44 -18.15 -23.52
C ASN A 280 -17.54 -17.56 -24.42
N TYR A 281 -18.54 -16.87 -23.88
CA TYR A 281 -19.57 -16.20 -24.64
C TYR A 281 -19.06 -15.16 -25.65
N LYS A 282 -17.92 -14.56 -25.38
CA LYS A 282 -17.24 -13.64 -26.31
C LYS A 282 -16.46 -14.35 -27.42
N LYS A 283 -16.09 -15.63 -27.26
CA LYS A 283 -15.32 -16.37 -28.26
C LYS A 283 -16.22 -16.99 -29.37
N GLU A 284 -17.53 -17.15 -29.13
CA GLU A 284 -18.45 -17.72 -30.09
C GLU A 284 -19.06 -16.68 -31.04
N LYS A 285 -18.79 -15.37 -30.87
CA LYS A 285 -19.39 -14.29 -31.67
C LYS A 285 -18.44 -13.53 -32.60
N TYR A 286 -17.19 -14.00 -32.77
CA TYR A 286 -16.26 -13.43 -33.74
C TYR A 286 -15.60 -14.51 -34.61
#